data_222fa255f549ca599f6f0ebd4d2f44e5
#
_entry.id   222fa255f549ca599f6f0ebd4d2f44e5
#
_cell.length_a   1.000
_cell.length_b   1.000
_cell.length_c   1.000
_cell.angle_alpha   90.00
_cell.angle_beta   90.00
_cell.angle_gamma   90.00
#
_symmetry.space_group_name_H-M   'P 1'
#
loop_
_entity.id
_entity.type
_entity.pdbx_description
1 polymer ?
#
loop_
_entity_poly.entity_id
_entity_poly.type
_entity_poly.pdbx_seq_one_letter_code
_entity_poly.pdbx_strand_id
1 'polypeptide(L)'
;VKTFFRASVPVMLSYVLVITQVGAQESPAKNMMTFPRPIEALDNVWIEELTMLEVRDALEEGKTTALILTGGIEENGPYLTTGKHNHVLAVMGDAIARKLGNALVAPIVTIEPGNPERAGTPGGIRLSQETFQAVLRDMATSLRTQGFRSIFLIGDSGGNQRGMATVAEEXSEAWAGQGIVIAHIPEYYNYDDVVEYQKNVLGIDEDPRLEGLHDDYYITSIIMNDNPQHVRLEQRIAADKASINNINLLPVDKTLEHGRRLIXFRADVTVAAILAAIAASDR
;
A
#
# COMPACT_ATOMS: atom_id res chain seq x y z
N VAL A 1 -4.78 54.50 83.45
CA VAL A 1 -5.13 53.53 82.39
C VAL A 1 -3.80 53.11 81.76
N LYS A 2 -3.39 51.84 82.02
CA LYS A 2 -2.13 51.26 81.44
C LYS A 2 -2.47 50.44 80.21
N THR A 3 -1.95 50.87 79.05
CA THR A 3 -2.12 50.21 77.78
C THR A 3 -0.96 49.19 77.58
N PHE A 4 -1.28 47.89 77.43
CA PHE A 4 -0.30 46.85 77.15
C PHE A 4 -0.18 46.69 75.65
N PHE A 5 1.02 46.86 75.08
CA PHE A 5 1.35 46.51 73.70
C PHE A 5 1.77 45.03 73.63
N ARG A 6 1.05 44.26 72.90
CA ARG A 6 1.47 42.90 72.59
C ARG A 6 2.28 42.91 71.31
N ALA A 7 3.51 42.47 71.35
CA ALA A 7 4.35 42.29 70.20
C ALA A 7 4.07 40.92 69.58
N SER A 8 3.64 40.94 68.30
CA SER A 8 3.46 39.69 67.51
C SER A 8 4.76 39.32 66.86
N VAL A 9 5.27 38.12 67.10
CA VAL A 9 6.45 37.55 66.41
C VAL A 9 5.97 36.77 65.17
N PRO A 10 6.44 37.13 63.96
CA PRO A 10 6.06 36.35 62.78
C PRO A 10 6.82 35.03 62.74
N VAL A 11 6.08 33.90 62.68
CA VAL A 11 6.64 32.58 62.42
C VAL A 11 6.86 32.44 60.95
N MET A 12 8.13 32.46 60.50
CA MET A 12 8.49 32.14 59.12
C MET A 12 8.42 30.62 58.92
N LEU A 13 7.43 30.15 58.15
CA LEU A 13 7.32 28.78 57.78
C LEU A 13 8.20 28.58 56.52
N SER A 14 9.34 27.92 56.68
CA SER A 14 10.24 27.57 55.58
C SER A 14 9.72 26.31 54.88
N TYR A 15 9.17 26.48 53.68
CA TYR A 15 8.81 25.36 52.80
C TYR A 15 10.08 24.80 52.17
N VAL A 16 10.46 23.60 52.56
CA VAL A 16 11.53 22.85 51.83
C VAL A 16 10.87 22.17 50.62
N LEU A 17 11.17 22.68 49.45
CA LEU A 17 10.69 22.07 48.22
C LEU A 17 11.56 20.84 47.96
N VAL A 18 11.00 19.66 48.26
CA VAL A 18 11.65 18.42 47.89
C VAL A 18 11.36 18.14 46.42
N ILE A 19 12.31 18.47 45.56
CA ILE A 19 12.25 18.12 44.13
C ILE A 19 12.65 16.65 44.04
N THR A 20 11.66 15.75 44.05
CA THR A 20 11.89 14.38 43.67
C THR A 20 12.19 14.36 42.16
N GLN A 21 13.41 14.04 41.79
CA GLN A 21 13.71 13.69 40.40
C GLN A 21 12.93 12.42 40.05
N VAL A 22 11.82 12.60 39.37
CA VAL A 22 11.15 11.48 38.72
C VAL A 22 12.06 11.07 37.56
N GLY A 23 12.79 10.00 37.75
CA GLY A 23 13.57 9.41 36.67
C GLY A 23 12.66 9.22 35.46
N ALA A 24 13.11 9.64 34.29
CA ALA A 24 12.34 9.46 33.06
C ALA A 24 12.13 7.95 32.87
N GLN A 25 10.93 7.50 33.13
CA GLN A 25 10.55 6.10 32.88
C GLN A 25 10.62 5.89 31.37
N GLU A 26 11.44 4.94 30.92
CA GLU A 26 11.52 4.60 29.51
C GLU A 26 10.11 4.29 28.99
N SER A 27 9.78 4.86 27.83
CA SER A 27 8.46 4.64 27.25
C SER A 27 8.23 3.14 26.99
N PRO A 28 7.00 2.66 27.10
CA PRO A 28 6.70 1.26 26.79
C PRO A 28 7.20 0.84 25.39
N ALA A 29 7.18 1.76 24.43
CA ALA A 29 7.66 1.49 23.08
C ALA A 29 9.16 1.16 23.02
N LYS A 30 9.96 1.77 23.90
CA LYS A 30 11.41 1.46 23.99
C LYS A 30 11.65 0.05 24.54
N ASN A 31 10.85 -0.36 25.50
CA ASN A 31 10.96 -1.73 26.04
C ASN A 31 10.55 -2.76 24.99
N MET A 32 9.53 -2.47 24.19
CA MET A 32 9.06 -3.40 23.16
C MET A 32 10.12 -3.65 22.08
N MET A 33 11.03 -2.69 21.80
CA MET A 33 12.09 -2.91 20.81
C MET A 33 13.08 -4.00 21.22
N THR A 34 13.21 -4.29 22.51
CA THR A 34 14.12 -5.34 23.01
C THR A 34 13.36 -6.55 23.55
N PHE A 35 12.04 -6.53 23.52
CA PHE A 35 11.21 -7.60 24.06
C PHE A 35 11.22 -8.80 23.11
N PRO A 36 11.48 -10.02 23.59
CA PRO A 36 11.42 -11.19 22.69
C PRO A 36 9.96 -11.44 22.27
N ARG A 37 9.78 -11.79 21.00
CA ARG A 37 8.45 -12.07 20.47
C ARG A 37 7.87 -13.31 21.16
N PRO A 38 6.67 -13.19 21.79
CA PRO A 38 6.14 -14.29 22.61
C PRO A 38 5.37 -15.36 21.83
N ILE A 39 5.06 -15.13 20.55
CA ILE A 39 4.29 -16.03 19.69
C ILE A 39 4.99 -16.15 18.33
N GLU A 40 4.67 -17.21 17.59
CA GLU A 40 5.20 -17.42 16.24
C GLU A 40 4.74 -16.31 15.28
N ALA A 41 5.59 -15.94 14.34
CA ALA A 41 5.23 -14.99 13.30
C ALA A 41 4.27 -15.63 12.30
N LEU A 42 3.36 -14.84 11.79
CA LEU A 42 2.53 -15.27 10.66
C LEU A 42 3.35 -15.17 9.36
N ASP A 43 3.07 -16.08 8.44
CA ASP A 43 3.61 -15.97 7.08
C ASP A 43 2.78 -14.93 6.32
N ASN A 44 3.12 -13.66 6.52
CA ASN A 44 2.42 -12.54 5.90
C ASN A 44 3.44 -11.50 5.45
N VAL A 45 3.09 -10.73 4.43
CA VAL A 45 3.93 -9.65 3.91
C VAL A 45 3.32 -8.26 4.12
N TRP A 46 2.08 -8.19 4.60
CA TRP A 46 1.35 -6.93 4.80
C TRP A 46 1.64 -6.35 6.16
N ILE A 47 2.23 -5.15 6.21
CA ILE A 47 2.61 -4.48 7.47
C ILE A 47 1.39 -4.35 8.40
N GLU A 48 0.23 -4.01 7.84
CA GLU A 48 -1.00 -3.81 8.64
C GLU A 48 -1.58 -5.10 9.24
N GLU A 49 -1.11 -6.26 8.76
CA GLU A 49 -1.52 -7.58 9.25
C GLU A 49 -0.49 -8.20 10.20
N LEU A 50 0.65 -7.53 10.38
CA LEU A 50 1.73 -7.97 11.26
C LEU A 50 1.72 -7.17 12.57
N THR A 51 2.12 -7.82 13.65
CA THR A 51 2.35 -7.10 14.91
C THR A 51 3.65 -6.30 14.82
N MET A 52 3.80 -5.31 15.70
CA MET A 52 5.03 -4.51 15.78
C MET A 52 6.27 -5.39 15.90
N LEU A 53 6.20 -6.46 16.70
CA LEU A 53 7.35 -7.35 16.91
C LEU A 53 7.68 -8.17 15.66
N GLU A 54 6.67 -8.56 14.89
CA GLU A 54 6.89 -9.27 13.61
C GLU A 54 7.56 -8.34 12.58
N VAL A 55 7.13 -7.08 12.51
CA VAL A 55 7.77 -6.11 11.59
C VAL A 55 9.23 -5.85 12.03
N ARG A 56 9.48 -5.67 13.34
CA ARG A 56 10.84 -5.51 13.86
C ARG A 56 11.73 -6.68 13.46
N ASP A 57 11.25 -7.90 13.75
CA ASP A 57 12.02 -9.12 13.48
C ASP A 57 12.28 -9.28 11.99
N ALA A 58 11.27 -8.99 11.14
CA ALA A 58 11.42 -9.02 9.68
C ALA A 58 12.52 -8.05 9.20
N LEU A 59 12.54 -6.82 9.75
CA LEU A 59 13.59 -5.86 9.42
C LEU A 59 14.98 -6.37 9.86
N GLU A 60 15.07 -6.94 11.06
CA GLU A 60 16.32 -7.53 11.57
C GLU A 60 16.79 -8.73 10.73
N GLU A 61 15.86 -9.46 10.13
CA GLU A 61 16.13 -10.58 9.22
C GLU A 61 16.47 -10.12 7.80
N GLY A 62 16.43 -8.81 7.53
CA GLY A 62 16.82 -8.26 6.24
C GLY A 62 15.68 -7.93 5.28
N LYS A 63 14.43 -7.98 5.73
CA LYS A 63 13.30 -7.53 4.89
C LYS A 63 13.24 -6.00 4.92
N THR A 64 14.18 -5.37 4.21
CA THR A 64 14.34 -3.91 4.22
C THR A 64 13.78 -3.22 2.98
N THR A 65 13.03 -3.94 2.16
CA THR A 65 12.30 -3.38 1.02
C THR A 65 10.86 -3.13 1.42
N ALA A 66 10.32 -1.95 1.10
CA ALA A 66 8.91 -1.61 1.31
C ALA A 66 8.23 -1.27 -0.01
N LEU A 67 7.04 -1.81 -0.22
CA LEU A 67 6.20 -1.49 -1.37
C LEU A 67 5.07 -0.58 -0.90
N ILE A 68 4.96 0.62 -1.47
CA ILE A 68 3.82 1.52 -1.27
C ILE A 68 2.94 1.40 -2.51
N LEU A 69 1.78 0.79 -2.34
CA LEU A 69 0.84 0.51 -3.43
C LEU A 69 -0.25 1.59 -3.47
N THR A 70 -0.57 2.08 -4.67
CA THR A 70 -1.61 3.09 -4.84
C THR A 70 -2.67 2.60 -5.80
N GLY A 71 -3.89 2.51 -5.30
CA GLY A 71 -5.06 2.06 -6.06
C GLY A 71 -5.97 3.21 -6.44
N GLY A 72 -7.28 3.01 -6.26
CA GLY A 72 -8.28 4.02 -6.57
C GLY A 72 -9.68 3.51 -6.34
N ILE A 73 -10.59 4.45 -6.18
CA ILE A 73 -12.04 4.20 -6.12
C ILE A 73 -12.65 4.93 -7.31
N GLU A 74 -13.08 4.17 -8.32
CA GLU A 74 -13.63 4.79 -9.54
C GLU A 74 -14.87 4.07 -10.03
N GLU A 75 -15.56 4.71 -10.94
CA GLU A 75 -16.72 4.13 -11.60
C GLU A 75 -16.28 3.02 -12.56
N ASN A 76 -16.88 1.85 -12.41
CA ASN A 76 -16.65 0.68 -13.27
C ASN A 76 -18.00 0.10 -13.67
N GLY A 77 -18.08 -0.47 -14.83
CA GLY A 77 -19.33 -1.03 -15.31
C GLY A 77 -19.36 -2.53 -15.29
N PRO A 78 -20.56 -3.09 -15.44
CA PRO A 78 -21.66 -2.87 -14.48
C PRO A 78 -21.60 -3.83 -13.30
N TYR A 79 -20.63 -4.78 -13.30
CA TYR A 79 -20.54 -5.84 -12.28
C TYR A 79 -19.33 -5.67 -11.37
N LEU A 80 -18.38 -4.87 -11.77
CA LEU A 80 -17.11 -4.70 -11.06
C LEU A 80 -17.25 -3.64 -9.98
N THR A 81 -16.75 -3.93 -8.78
CA THR A 81 -16.83 -2.98 -7.66
C THR A 81 -15.94 -1.77 -7.90
N THR A 82 -16.32 -0.63 -7.30
CA THR A 82 -15.58 0.63 -7.47
C THR A 82 -14.15 0.58 -6.97
N GLY A 83 -13.81 -0.39 -6.11
CA GLY A 83 -12.47 -0.59 -5.57
C GLY A 83 -11.58 -1.52 -6.40
N LYS A 84 -11.83 -1.69 -7.70
CA LYS A 84 -11.13 -2.68 -8.54
C LYS A 84 -9.60 -2.58 -8.41
N HIS A 85 -9.04 -1.38 -8.47
CA HIS A 85 -7.59 -1.17 -8.38
C HIS A 85 -7.04 -1.67 -7.04
N ASN A 86 -7.79 -1.45 -5.96
CA ASN A 86 -7.39 -1.91 -4.62
C ASN A 86 -7.40 -3.45 -4.54
N HIS A 87 -8.41 -4.09 -5.17
CA HIS A 87 -8.50 -5.55 -5.21
C HIS A 87 -7.40 -6.18 -6.07
N VAL A 88 -7.05 -5.56 -7.20
CA VAL A 88 -5.90 -5.99 -8.00
C VAL A 88 -4.62 -5.91 -7.15
N LEU A 89 -4.42 -4.78 -6.45
CA LEU A 89 -3.22 -4.58 -5.64
C LEU A 89 -3.15 -5.53 -4.43
N ALA A 90 -4.29 -5.99 -3.90
CA ALA A 90 -4.29 -6.94 -2.80
C ALA A 90 -3.57 -8.25 -3.20
N VAL A 91 -3.83 -8.76 -4.40
CA VAL A 91 -3.14 -9.97 -4.87
C VAL A 91 -1.76 -9.66 -5.43
N MET A 92 -1.59 -8.51 -6.10
CA MET A 92 -0.30 -8.16 -6.71
C MET A 92 0.76 -7.84 -5.66
N GLY A 93 0.38 -7.13 -4.58
CA GLY A 93 1.30 -6.80 -3.49
C GLY A 93 1.89 -8.05 -2.85
N ASP A 94 1.04 -9.01 -2.54
CA ASP A 94 1.48 -10.30 -1.99
C ASP A 94 2.45 -11.01 -2.97
N ALA A 95 2.04 -11.11 -4.24
CA ALA A 95 2.83 -11.81 -5.26
C ALA A 95 4.22 -11.17 -5.46
N ILE A 96 4.27 -9.83 -5.55
CA ILE A 96 5.52 -9.09 -5.76
C ILE A 96 6.43 -9.23 -4.53
N ALA A 97 5.88 -9.00 -3.32
CA ALA A 97 6.68 -9.04 -2.09
C ALA A 97 7.26 -10.44 -1.82
N ARG A 98 6.44 -11.48 -2.00
CA ARG A 98 6.92 -12.86 -1.82
C ARG A 98 7.98 -13.23 -2.86
N LYS A 99 7.83 -12.75 -4.10
CA LYS A 99 8.81 -13.03 -5.15
C LYS A 99 10.13 -12.31 -4.91
N LEU A 100 10.10 -11.09 -4.34
CA LEU A 100 11.32 -10.38 -3.91
C LEU A 100 12.00 -11.08 -2.73
N GLY A 101 11.23 -11.65 -1.82
CA GLY A 101 11.74 -12.37 -0.66
C GLY A 101 12.15 -11.51 0.52
N ASN A 102 12.52 -10.25 0.26
CA ASN A 102 13.00 -9.32 1.29
C ASN A 102 12.10 -8.08 1.43
N ALA A 103 10.82 -8.20 1.05
CA ALA A 103 9.91 -7.05 0.99
C ALA A 103 8.71 -7.21 1.92
N LEU A 104 8.23 -6.08 2.44
CA LEU A 104 6.94 -5.94 3.10
C LEU A 104 6.10 -4.92 2.33
N VAL A 105 4.78 -5.05 2.45
CA VAL A 105 3.82 -4.18 1.75
C VAL A 105 3.17 -3.24 2.77
N ALA A 106 3.26 -1.94 2.52
CA ALA A 106 2.57 -0.93 3.32
C ALA A 106 1.07 -0.93 3.02
N PRO A 107 0.22 -0.39 3.91
CA PRO A 107 -1.21 -0.26 3.60
C PRO A 107 -1.45 0.43 2.27
N ILE A 108 -2.38 -0.09 1.47
CA ILE A 108 -2.69 0.47 0.15
C ILE A 108 -3.26 1.89 0.30
N VAL A 109 -2.75 2.83 -0.51
CA VAL A 109 -3.38 4.14 -0.67
C VAL A 109 -4.58 3.95 -1.59
N THR A 110 -5.75 3.81 -1.01
CA THR A 110 -6.94 3.29 -1.69
C THR A 110 -7.69 4.32 -2.54
N ILE A 111 -7.28 5.59 -2.52
CA ILE A 111 -7.98 6.67 -3.23
C ILE A 111 -6.99 7.35 -4.19
N GLU A 112 -7.29 7.31 -5.49
CA GLU A 112 -6.44 7.89 -6.52
C GLU A 112 -6.56 9.42 -6.60
N PRO A 113 -5.56 10.10 -7.16
CA PRO A 113 -5.64 11.54 -7.36
C PRO A 113 -6.50 11.91 -8.56
N GLY A 114 -7.14 13.06 -8.45
CA GLY A 114 -7.99 13.65 -9.49
C GLY A 114 -8.46 15.01 -9.03
N ASN A 115 -9.61 15.43 -9.51
CA ASN A 115 -10.24 16.66 -9.04
C ASN A 115 -11.49 16.30 -8.22
N PRO A 116 -11.45 16.47 -6.88
CA PRO A 116 -12.62 16.14 -6.05
C PRO A 116 -13.90 16.88 -6.44
N GLU A 117 -13.77 18.12 -6.92
CA GLU A 117 -14.93 18.93 -7.32
C GLU A 117 -15.59 18.43 -8.63
N ARG A 118 -14.88 17.58 -9.38
CA ARG A 118 -15.37 17.02 -10.64
C ARG A 118 -15.66 15.52 -10.55
N ALA A 119 -15.57 14.94 -9.36
CA ALA A 119 -15.88 13.52 -9.14
C ALA A 119 -17.38 13.33 -9.00
N GLY A 120 -18.11 13.60 -10.09
CA GLY A 120 -19.58 13.59 -10.09
C GLY A 120 -20.23 12.24 -10.39
N THR A 121 -19.44 11.25 -10.81
CA THR A 121 -19.95 9.92 -11.10
C THR A 121 -20.13 9.14 -9.78
N PRO A 122 -21.27 8.49 -9.56
CA PRO A 122 -21.47 7.72 -8.32
C PRO A 122 -20.38 6.67 -8.11
N GLY A 123 -19.83 6.64 -6.91
CA GLY A 123 -18.77 5.71 -6.53
C GLY A 123 -17.35 6.24 -6.72
N GLY A 124 -17.16 7.29 -7.50
CA GLY A 124 -15.84 7.89 -7.69
C GLY A 124 -15.47 8.77 -6.51
N ILE A 125 -14.27 8.54 -5.93
CA ILE A 125 -13.73 9.36 -4.85
C ILE A 125 -12.29 9.74 -5.24
N ARG A 126 -11.97 11.03 -5.15
CA ARG A 126 -10.66 11.53 -5.61
C ARG A 126 -9.96 12.36 -4.53
N LEU A 127 -8.65 12.22 -4.43
CA LEU A 127 -7.79 13.15 -3.70
C LEU A 127 -7.28 14.23 -4.66
N SER A 128 -6.96 15.41 -4.15
CA SER A 128 -6.16 16.33 -4.97
C SER A 128 -4.75 15.73 -5.15
N GLN A 129 -4.05 16.13 -6.22
CA GLN A 129 -2.66 15.70 -6.44
C GLN A 129 -1.77 16.06 -5.25
N GLU A 130 -1.98 17.24 -4.70
CA GLU A 130 -1.21 17.72 -3.54
C GLU A 130 -1.40 16.79 -2.33
N THR A 131 -2.65 16.43 -2.01
CA THR A 131 -2.97 15.53 -0.89
C THR A 131 -2.38 14.14 -1.13
N PHE A 132 -2.54 13.61 -2.33
CA PHE A 132 -2.01 12.29 -2.71
C PHE A 132 -0.48 12.25 -2.51
N GLN A 133 0.22 13.25 -3.03
CA GLN A 133 1.69 13.32 -2.90
C GLN A 133 2.11 13.48 -1.44
N ALA A 134 1.36 14.27 -0.64
CA ALA A 134 1.65 14.43 0.79
C ALA A 134 1.56 13.08 1.53
N VAL A 135 0.51 12.29 1.25
CA VAL A 135 0.36 10.95 1.83
C VAL A 135 1.57 10.08 1.48
N LEU A 136 1.98 10.06 0.22
CA LEU A 136 3.11 9.23 -0.22
C LEU A 136 4.43 9.66 0.45
N ARG A 137 4.67 10.97 0.58
CA ARG A 137 5.87 11.50 1.26
C ARG A 137 5.92 11.07 2.72
N ASP A 138 4.78 11.17 3.41
CA ASP A 138 4.71 10.80 4.83
C ASP A 138 4.89 9.30 5.03
N MET A 139 4.27 8.47 4.18
CA MET A 139 4.45 7.02 4.22
C MET A 139 5.91 6.63 3.98
N ALA A 140 6.52 7.16 2.92
CA ALA A 140 7.91 6.85 2.57
C ALA A 140 8.86 7.30 3.69
N THR A 141 8.63 8.49 4.27
CA THR A 141 9.44 9.01 5.38
C THR A 141 9.32 8.12 6.62
N SER A 142 8.11 7.68 6.92
CA SER A 142 7.85 6.79 8.05
C SER A 142 8.57 5.45 7.90
N LEU A 143 8.47 4.85 6.70
CA LEU A 143 9.12 3.57 6.40
C LEU A 143 10.65 3.70 6.50
N ARG A 144 11.22 4.75 5.89
CA ARG A 144 12.65 5.04 6.00
C ARG A 144 13.08 5.16 7.47
N THR A 145 12.32 5.88 8.29
CA THR A 145 12.62 6.09 9.70
C THR A 145 12.61 4.78 10.49
N GLN A 146 11.78 3.82 10.09
CA GLN A 146 11.71 2.49 10.70
C GLN A 146 12.87 1.59 10.31
N GLY A 147 13.63 1.93 9.24
CA GLY A 147 14.78 1.14 8.81
C GLY A 147 14.68 0.51 7.43
N PHE A 148 13.58 0.73 6.71
CA PHE A 148 13.49 0.29 5.32
C PHE A 148 14.52 1.07 4.48
N ARG A 149 15.21 0.36 3.58
CA ARG A 149 16.29 0.91 2.75
C ARG A 149 15.91 1.06 1.29
N SER A 150 14.94 0.26 0.83
CA SER A 150 14.46 0.31 -0.55
C SER A 150 12.95 0.50 -0.51
N ILE A 151 12.45 1.59 -1.10
CA ILE A 151 11.04 1.96 -1.04
C ILE A 151 10.54 2.15 -2.48
N PHE A 152 9.52 1.38 -2.87
CA PHE A 152 9.03 1.40 -4.25
C PHE A 152 7.56 1.82 -4.30
N LEU A 153 7.27 2.81 -5.14
CA LEU A 153 5.92 3.33 -5.37
C LEU A 153 5.36 2.64 -6.61
N ILE A 154 4.22 1.97 -6.45
CA ILE A 154 3.61 1.13 -7.49
C ILE A 154 2.13 1.49 -7.58
N GLY A 155 1.62 1.80 -8.77
CA GLY A 155 0.25 2.26 -8.93
C GLY A 155 -0.54 1.54 -10.00
N ASP A 156 -1.78 1.14 -9.66
CA ASP A 156 -2.63 0.38 -10.58
C ASP A 156 -3.58 1.27 -11.41
N SER A 157 -3.64 2.58 -11.12
CA SER A 157 -4.41 3.55 -11.91
C SER A 157 -3.49 4.51 -12.66
N GLY A 158 -3.90 4.94 -13.85
CA GLY A 158 -3.18 5.95 -14.63
C GLY A 158 -3.04 7.27 -13.90
N GLY A 159 -4.04 7.63 -13.08
CA GLY A 159 -4.02 8.87 -12.29
C GLY A 159 -2.88 8.92 -11.27
N ASN A 160 -2.43 7.75 -10.81
CA ASN A 160 -1.40 7.65 -9.76
C ASN A 160 0.01 7.99 -10.28
N GLN A 161 0.29 7.70 -11.56
CA GLN A 161 1.65 7.61 -12.09
C GLN A 161 2.46 8.91 -11.90
N ARG A 162 1.87 10.05 -12.27
CA ARG A 162 2.57 11.33 -12.17
C ARG A 162 2.93 11.70 -10.72
N GLY A 163 1.99 11.51 -9.79
CA GLY A 163 2.22 11.85 -8.38
C GLY A 163 3.30 11.00 -7.75
N MET A 164 3.31 9.71 -8.08
CA MET A 164 4.34 8.79 -7.60
C MET A 164 5.72 9.16 -8.15
N ALA A 165 5.81 9.46 -9.46
CA ALA A 165 7.07 9.86 -10.08
C ALA A 165 7.64 11.11 -9.41
N THR A 166 6.79 12.13 -9.19
CA THR A 166 7.19 13.37 -8.50
C THR A 166 7.76 13.08 -7.11
N VAL A 167 7.03 12.28 -6.31
CA VAL A 167 7.46 11.99 -4.93
C VAL A 167 8.74 11.15 -4.92
N ALA A 168 8.87 10.19 -5.82
CA ALA A 168 10.08 9.38 -5.93
C ALA A 168 11.30 10.25 -6.27
N GLU A 169 11.17 11.16 -7.22
CA GLU A 169 12.23 12.10 -7.59
C GLU A 169 12.62 13.00 -6.41
N GLU A 170 11.66 13.65 -5.80
CA GLU A 170 11.89 14.49 -4.62
C GLU A 170 12.60 13.74 -3.48
N UNK A 171 12.13 12.46 -3.10
CA UNK A 171 12.58 11.86 -2.23
C UNK A 171 13.78 11.33 -2.51
N SER A 172 14.19 10.93 -3.69
CA SER A 172 15.53 10.45 -4.09
C SER A 172 16.61 11.51 -3.95
N GLU A 173 16.33 12.71 -4.40
CA GLU A 173 17.24 13.85 -4.24
C GLU A 173 17.50 14.17 -2.77
N ALA A 174 16.46 14.24 -1.96
CA ALA A 174 16.56 14.59 -0.55
C ALA A 174 17.34 13.57 0.28
N TRP A 175 17.32 12.31 -0.13
CA TRP A 175 17.97 11.22 0.59
C TRP A 175 19.26 10.74 -0.08
N ALA A 176 19.77 11.49 -1.06
CA ALA A 176 20.99 11.13 -1.79
C ALA A 176 22.15 10.92 -0.81
N GLY A 177 22.93 9.87 -1.01
CA GLY A 177 24.09 9.54 -0.17
C GLY A 177 23.78 8.90 1.18
N GLN A 178 22.50 8.64 1.47
CA GLN A 178 22.10 8.04 2.75
C GLN A 178 21.91 6.51 2.68
N GLY A 179 22.20 5.90 1.54
CA GLY A 179 22.03 4.45 1.36
C GLY A 179 20.56 4.05 1.30
N ILE A 180 19.72 4.95 0.79
CA ILE A 180 18.27 4.73 0.62
C ILE A 180 17.95 4.77 -0.87
N VAL A 181 17.22 3.77 -1.34
CA VAL A 181 16.68 3.74 -2.70
C VAL A 181 15.19 4.06 -2.61
N ILE A 182 14.74 5.03 -3.36
CA ILE A 182 13.30 5.24 -3.55
C ILE A 182 13.04 5.45 -5.05
N ALA A 183 12.05 4.74 -5.59
CA ALA A 183 11.72 4.85 -7.01
C ALA A 183 10.25 4.56 -7.26
N HIS A 184 9.70 5.20 -8.27
CA HIS A 184 8.44 4.82 -8.89
C HIS A 184 8.74 3.70 -9.90
N ILE A 185 7.88 2.68 -9.96
CA ILE A 185 8.03 1.54 -10.86
C ILE A 185 6.90 1.59 -11.92
N PRO A 186 7.10 2.37 -12.98
CA PRO A 186 6.06 2.49 -14.02
C PRO A 186 5.84 1.20 -14.80
N GLU A 187 6.81 0.29 -14.80
CA GLU A 187 6.71 -1.01 -15.46
C GLU A 187 5.55 -1.86 -14.93
N TYR A 188 5.11 -1.60 -13.70
CA TYR A 188 3.92 -2.25 -13.16
C TYR A 188 2.66 -1.85 -13.95
N TYR A 189 2.56 -0.59 -14.39
CA TYR A 189 1.40 -0.09 -15.14
C TYR A 189 1.55 -0.46 -16.62
N ASN A 190 1.55 -1.76 -16.89
CA ASN A 190 1.90 -2.35 -18.19
C ASN A 190 0.68 -2.98 -18.88
N TYR A 191 -0.44 -2.27 -18.91
CA TYR A 191 -1.68 -2.85 -19.43
C TYR A 191 -1.60 -3.28 -20.89
N ASP A 192 -0.82 -2.58 -21.73
CA ASP A 192 -0.63 -3.01 -23.12
C ASP A 192 0.05 -4.38 -23.20
N ASP A 193 1.08 -4.61 -22.37
CA ASP A 193 1.76 -5.92 -22.29
C ASP A 193 0.82 -7.01 -21.73
N VAL A 194 -0.06 -6.65 -20.81
CA VAL A 194 -1.06 -7.56 -20.23
C VAL A 194 -2.04 -8.00 -21.31
N VAL A 195 -2.53 -7.07 -22.12
CA VAL A 195 -3.44 -7.37 -23.24
C VAL A 195 -2.74 -8.27 -24.27
N GLU A 196 -1.47 -7.95 -24.58
CA GLU A 196 -0.68 -8.79 -25.49
C GLU A 196 -0.46 -10.20 -24.95
N TYR A 197 -0.15 -10.32 -23.67
CA TYR A 197 -0.01 -11.62 -22.99
C TYR A 197 -1.33 -12.40 -23.04
N GLN A 198 -2.45 -11.71 -22.72
CA GLN A 198 -3.79 -12.31 -22.77
C GLN A 198 -4.07 -12.88 -24.16
N LYS A 199 -3.77 -12.12 -25.22
CA LYS A 199 -4.01 -12.54 -26.60
C LYS A 199 -3.07 -13.67 -27.02
N ASN A 200 -1.77 -13.50 -26.83
CA ASN A 200 -0.76 -14.40 -27.42
C ASN A 200 -0.52 -15.67 -26.59
N VAL A 201 -0.73 -15.60 -25.28
CA VAL A 201 -0.39 -16.69 -24.35
C VAL A 201 -1.66 -17.40 -23.82
N LEU A 202 -2.72 -16.63 -23.53
CA LEU A 202 -3.97 -17.22 -23.04
C LEU A 202 -4.96 -17.51 -24.17
N GLY A 203 -4.72 -16.99 -25.37
CA GLY A 203 -5.59 -17.20 -26.54
C GLY A 203 -6.90 -16.42 -26.47
N ILE A 204 -6.91 -15.30 -25.73
CA ILE A 204 -8.11 -14.48 -25.53
C ILE A 204 -7.90 -13.13 -26.22
N ASP A 205 -8.65 -12.91 -27.29
CA ASP A 205 -8.63 -11.65 -28.06
C ASP A 205 -9.87 -10.84 -27.63
N GLU A 206 -9.68 -9.88 -26.74
CA GLU A 206 -10.75 -9.11 -26.11
C GLU A 206 -10.92 -7.74 -26.81
N ASP A 207 -12.17 -7.35 -27.04
CA ASP A 207 -12.48 -5.96 -27.42
C ASP A 207 -13.09 -5.25 -26.20
N PRO A 208 -12.32 -4.42 -25.49
CA PRO A 208 -12.78 -3.80 -24.24
C PRO A 208 -13.86 -2.73 -24.46
N ARG A 209 -14.21 -2.41 -25.71
CA ARG A 209 -15.26 -1.43 -26.02
C ARG A 209 -16.66 -2.02 -25.96
N LEU A 210 -16.80 -3.34 -25.82
CA LEU A 210 -18.10 -4.00 -25.95
C LEU A 210 -19.00 -3.81 -24.72
N GLU A 211 -18.48 -3.92 -23.53
CA GLU A 211 -19.30 -3.83 -22.32
C GLU A 211 -19.06 -2.60 -21.47
N GLY A 212 -17.96 -1.96 -21.68
CA GLY A 212 -17.98 -0.71 -21.07
C GLY A 212 -16.85 -0.23 -20.23
N LEU A 213 -17.19 0.34 -19.13
CA LEU A 213 -16.38 1.28 -18.41
C LEU A 213 -15.38 0.56 -17.50
N HIS A 214 -14.10 0.52 -17.92
CA HIS A 214 -12.98 0.05 -17.09
C HIS A 214 -13.10 -1.42 -16.62
N ASP A 215 -13.88 -2.25 -17.34
CA ASP A 215 -14.08 -3.64 -16.97
C ASP A 215 -13.59 -4.54 -18.13
N ASP A 216 -12.55 -5.32 -17.85
CA ASP A 216 -11.90 -6.20 -18.82
C ASP A 216 -11.73 -7.59 -18.25
N TYR A 217 -11.59 -8.60 -19.13
CA TYR A 217 -11.43 -10.00 -18.71
C TYR A 217 -10.20 -10.19 -17.83
N TYR A 218 -9.05 -9.56 -18.18
CA TYR A 218 -7.84 -9.75 -17.40
C TYR A 218 -8.00 -9.18 -15.97
N ILE A 219 -8.61 -8.01 -15.84
CA ILE A 219 -8.88 -7.40 -14.52
C ILE A 219 -9.85 -8.29 -13.73
N THR A 220 -10.94 -8.71 -14.37
CA THR A 220 -11.94 -9.60 -13.75
C THR A 220 -11.29 -10.89 -13.26
N SER A 221 -10.46 -11.53 -14.09
CA SER A 221 -9.82 -12.80 -13.72
C SER A 221 -8.79 -12.66 -12.59
N ILE A 222 -8.05 -11.54 -12.54
CA ILE A 222 -7.13 -11.26 -11.44
C ILE A 222 -7.93 -11.06 -10.14
N ILE A 223 -8.97 -10.22 -10.16
CA ILE A 223 -9.77 -9.91 -8.98
C ILE A 223 -10.50 -11.16 -8.45
N MET A 224 -10.91 -12.07 -9.33
CA MET A 224 -11.53 -13.34 -8.91
C MET A 224 -10.57 -14.17 -8.01
N ASN A 225 -9.26 -13.98 -8.14
CA ASN A 225 -8.28 -14.65 -7.28
C ASN A 225 -8.16 -14.00 -5.90
N ASP A 226 -8.65 -12.75 -5.74
CA ASP A 226 -8.84 -12.13 -4.45
C ASP A 226 -10.19 -12.59 -3.85
N ASN A 227 -11.28 -12.17 -4.51
CA ASN A 227 -12.64 -12.49 -4.03
C ASN A 227 -13.64 -12.37 -5.19
N PRO A 228 -14.25 -13.50 -5.62
CA PRO A 228 -15.22 -13.46 -6.71
C PRO A 228 -16.45 -12.56 -6.46
N GLN A 229 -16.72 -12.18 -5.21
CA GLN A 229 -17.80 -11.24 -4.91
C GLN A 229 -17.52 -9.85 -5.48
N HIS A 230 -16.24 -9.48 -5.65
CA HIS A 230 -15.89 -8.17 -6.20
C HIS A 230 -16.27 -8.02 -7.68
N VAL A 231 -16.47 -9.14 -8.38
CA VAL A 231 -16.97 -9.17 -9.76
C VAL A 231 -18.40 -9.69 -9.86
N ARG A 232 -19.10 -9.81 -8.72
CA ARG A 232 -20.49 -10.27 -8.64
C ARG A 232 -20.71 -11.64 -9.33
N LEU A 233 -19.73 -12.54 -9.24
CA LEU A 233 -19.73 -13.78 -10.02
C LEU A 233 -21.00 -14.62 -9.81
N GLU A 234 -21.43 -14.85 -8.57
CA GLU A 234 -22.63 -15.62 -8.27
C GLU A 234 -23.88 -14.98 -8.87
N GLN A 235 -24.02 -13.67 -8.73
CA GLN A 235 -25.15 -12.93 -9.29
C GLN A 235 -25.12 -12.95 -10.82
N ARG A 236 -23.92 -12.85 -11.43
CA ARG A 236 -23.77 -12.96 -12.89
C ARG A 236 -24.22 -14.34 -13.39
N ILE A 237 -23.79 -15.41 -12.71
CA ILE A 237 -24.20 -16.77 -13.07
C ILE A 237 -25.71 -16.92 -12.96
N ALA A 238 -26.29 -16.49 -11.84
CA ALA A 238 -27.75 -16.59 -11.61
C ALA A 238 -28.56 -15.80 -12.64
N ALA A 239 -28.01 -14.74 -13.19
CA ALA A 239 -28.67 -13.86 -14.15
C ALA A 239 -28.34 -14.21 -15.62
N ASP A 240 -27.57 -15.27 -15.86
CA ASP A 240 -27.06 -15.65 -17.19
C ASP A 240 -26.21 -14.51 -17.81
N LYS A 241 -25.36 -13.88 -16.97
CA LYS A 241 -24.47 -12.76 -17.34
C LYS A 241 -22.99 -13.09 -17.03
N ALA A 242 -22.63 -14.38 -17.01
CA ALA A 242 -21.28 -14.79 -16.67
C ALA A 242 -20.32 -14.67 -17.87
N SER A 243 -20.28 -13.46 -18.45
CA SER A 243 -19.35 -13.12 -19.54
C SER A 243 -18.91 -11.66 -19.41
N ILE A 244 -17.78 -11.33 -20.00
CA ILE A 244 -17.33 -9.94 -20.14
C ILE A 244 -16.73 -9.77 -21.54
N ASN A 245 -17.14 -8.72 -22.25
CA ASN A 245 -16.71 -8.43 -23.62
C ASN A 245 -16.86 -9.69 -24.52
N ASN A 246 -17.97 -10.42 -24.35
CA ASN A 246 -18.27 -11.68 -25.03
C ASN A 246 -17.35 -12.85 -24.66
N ILE A 247 -16.51 -12.72 -23.65
CA ILE A 247 -15.65 -13.79 -23.18
C ILE A 247 -16.32 -14.45 -21.95
N ASN A 248 -16.54 -15.75 -22.03
CA ASN A 248 -17.21 -16.51 -20.97
C ASN A 248 -16.31 -16.64 -19.75
N LEU A 249 -16.82 -16.34 -18.58
CA LEU A 249 -16.12 -16.53 -17.29
C LEU A 249 -16.21 -17.98 -16.80
N LEU A 250 -16.97 -18.83 -17.52
CA LEU A 250 -17.13 -20.25 -17.15
C LEU A 250 -16.29 -21.14 -18.07
N PRO A 251 -15.74 -22.27 -17.58
CA PRO A 251 -15.80 -22.68 -16.18
C PRO A 251 -14.90 -21.80 -15.28
N VAL A 252 -15.33 -21.58 -14.07
CA VAL A 252 -14.67 -20.66 -13.11
C VAL A 252 -13.20 -21.00 -12.92
N ASP A 253 -12.88 -22.28 -12.80
CA ASP A 253 -11.49 -22.74 -12.58
C ASP A 253 -10.55 -22.27 -13.69
N LYS A 254 -11.03 -22.21 -14.92
CA LYS A 254 -10.23 -21.74 -16.06
C LYS A 254 -9.94 -20.24 -15.94
N THR A 255 -10.96 -19.46 -15.58
CA THR A 255 -10.79 -18.02 -15.40
C THR A 255 -9.85 -17.72 -14.23
N LEU A 256 -9.96 -18.45 -13.14
CA LEU A 256 -9.04 -18.33 -12.00
C LEU A 256 -7.60 -18.67 -12.42
N GLU A 257 -7.43 -19.73 -13.25
CA GLU A 257 -6.10 -20.10 -13.75
C GLU A 257 -5.51 -18.99 -14.64
N HIS A 258 -6.31 -18.41 -15.52
CA HIS A 258 -5.88 -17.28 -16.34
C HIS A 258 -5.44 -16.11 -15.45
N GLY A 259 -6.22 -15.79 -14.42
CA GLY A 259 -5.87 -14.76 -13.44
C GLY A 259 -4.53 -15.03 -12.76
N ARG A 260 -4.30 -16.28 -12.31
CA ARG A 260 -3.01 -16.65 -11.68
C ARG A 260 -1.84 -16.46 -12.65
N ARG A 261 -2.01 -16.78 -13.93
CA ARG A 261 -0.97 -16.59 -14.93
C ARG A 261 -0.68 -15.11 -15.19
N LEU A 262 -1.71 -14.28 -15.19
CA LEU A 262 -1.58 -12.83 -15.33
C LEU A 262 -0.88 -12.21 -14.11
N ILE A 263 -1.23 -12.67 -12.94
CA ILE A 263 -0.53 -12.29 -11.72
C ILE A 263 0.97 -12.61 -11.81
N UNK A 264 1.29 -13.72 -12.18
CA UNK A 264 2.45 -14.07 -12.32
C UNK A 264 3.14 -13.36 -13.17
N PHE A 265 2.71 -13.09 -14.45
CA PHE A 265 3.35 -12.26 -15.49
C PHE A 265 3.65 -10.84 -14.98
N ARG A 266 2.65 -10.16 -14.40
CA ARG A 266 2.83 -8.80 -13.90
C ARG A 266 3.85 -8.73 -12.76
N ALA A 267 3.85 -9.73 -11.86
CA ALA A 267 4.82 -9.78 -10.77
C ALA A 267 6.25 -9.93 -11.29
N ASP A 268 6.45 -10.75 -12.34
CA ASP A 268 7.78 -10.93 -12.95
C ASP A 268 8.33 -9.62 -13.52
N VAL A 269 7.52 -8.92 -14.28
CA VAL A 269 7.91 -7.62 -14.88
C VAL A 269 8.26 -6.61 -13.77
N THR A 270 7.42 -6.53 -12.75
CA THR A 270 7.59 -5.58 -11.65
C THR A 270 8.85 -5.86 -10.83
N VAL A 271 9.06 -7.14 -10.48
CA VAL A 271 10.25 -7.54 -9.71
C VAL A 271 11.53 -7.25 -10.51
N ALA A 272 11.54 -7.54 -11.82
CA ALA A 272 12.69 -7.23 -12.67
C ALA A 272 13.00 -5.72 -12.65
N ALA A 273 11.98 -4.86 -12.72
CA ALA A 273 12.15 -3.40 -12.67
C ALA A 273 12.68 -2.95 -11.30
N ILE A 274 12.14 -3.51 -10.21
CA ILE A 274 12.60 -3.21 -8.85
C ILE A 274 14.09 -3.56 -8.69
N LEU A 275 14.48 -4.77 -9.12
CA LEU A 275 15.87 -5.21 -9.01
C LEU A 275 16.80 -4.34 -9.87
N ALA A 276 16.33 -3.90 -11.05
CA ALA A 276 17.09 -2.98 -11.89
C ALA A 276 17.28 -1.61 -11.20
N ALA A 277 16.24 -1.10 -10.53
CA ALA A 277 16.32 0.17 -9.79
C ALA A 277 17.32 0.07 -8.63
N ILE A 278 17.33 -1.04 -7.90
CA ILE A 278 18.30 -1.28 -6.83
C ILE A 278 19.73 -1.30 -7.41
N ALA A 279 19.94 -2.08 -8.49
CA ALA A 279 21.27 -2.20 -9.11
C ALA A 279 21.79 -0.87 -9.69
N ALA A 280 20.89 0.02 -10.10
CA ALA A 280 21.25 1.35 -10.60
C ALA A 280 21.72 2.27 -9.47
N SER A 281 21.17 2.11 -8.26
CA SER A 281 21.54 2.95 -7.10
C SER A 281 22.90 2.57 -6.48
N ASP A 282 23.39 1.37 -6.76
CA ASP A 282 24.68 0.90 -6.25
C ASP A 282 25.88 1.41 -7.05
N ARG A 283 25.65 2.16 -8.16
CA ARG A 283 26.70 2.72 -9.02
C ARG A 283 27.00 4.17 -8.69
#